data_15f771e7c198c6cd3fb695978ced00e7
#
_entry.id   15f771e7c198c6cd3fb695978ced00e7
#
_cell.length_a   1.000
_cell.length_b   1.000
_cell.length_c   1.000
_cell.angle_alpha   90.00
_cell.angle_beta   90.00
_cell.angle_gamma   90.00
#
_symmetry.space_group_name_H-M   'P 1'
#
loop_
_entity.id
_entity.type
_entity.pdbx_description
1 polymer ?
#
loop_
_entity_poly.entity_id
_entity_poly.type
_entity_poly.pdbx_seq_one_letter_code
_entity_poly.pdbx_strand_id
1 'polypeptide(L)'
;MVKRIAAFGEVMMRLQVPGYESLAQGRTLNYSFSGTGVNVTSALTRLGHAGYIVSTLPTNPVGDAALSYIQKLGITPSFITRGGDNLGMYFLENGFGARPSRVTYCNRQESSFNTAPKETYNFETISEKIDIAHFCGITLAMNDQVRQHMKSFAKAVKESDGTVIFDCNYRPSLWGQDGYEKAKPHYEDMLHLADIVMMNEQDARFVLGMGTEKQERKDQLMDLIPAVAETYSIPVIAGTHRSINEDNTHSLCGYIYKDRSFTFSKSMTFSVLDRIGAGDAYTSGILHGEIEGYSSEKTVAFAAAAGMLAHTVVGDTPTATESDVFRAMTESTGDLDR
;
A
#
# COMPACT_ATOMS: atom_id res chain seq x y z
N MET A 1 0.01 -6.06 -21.48
CA MET A 1 -1.16 -7.01 -21.46
C MET A 1 -1.96 -6.74 -20.20
N VAL A 2 -3.31 -6.61 -20.30
CA VAL A 2 -4.15 -6.36 -19.10
C VAL A 2 -4.02 -7.52 -18.13
N LYS A 3 -3.59 -7.21 -16.91
CA LYS A 3 -3.52 -8.18 -15.79
C LYS A 3 -4.68 -8.00 -14.84
N ARG A 4 -5.12 -9.09 -14.22
CA ARG A 4 -6.18 -9.14 -13.22
C ARG A 4 -5.52 -9.15 -11.83
N ILE A 5 -5.70 -8.06 -11.09
CA ILE A 5 -4.98 -7.83 -9.83
C ILE A 5 -5.98 -7.72 -8.70
N ALA A 6 -5.88 -8.60 -7.71
CA ALA A 6 -6.70 -8.55 -6.50
C ALA A 6 -5.86 -8.08 -5.30
N ALA A 7 -6.40 -7.21 -4.47
CA ALA A 7 -5.82 -6.92 -3.18
C ALA A 7 -6.68 -7.48 -2.05
N PHE A 8 -6.03 -8.09 -1.05
CA PHE A 8 -6.68 -8.54 0.18
C PHE A 8 -6.52 -7.48 1.26
N GLY A 9 -7.63 -6.92 1.75
CA GLY A 9 -7.54 -5.90 2.79
C GLY A 9 -8.86 -5.28 3.19
N GLU A 10 -8.79 -4.54 4.29
CA GLU A 10 -9.92 -3.81 4.84
C GLU A 10 -10.25 -2.58 3.99
N VAL A 11 -11.54 -2.39 3.71
CA VAL A 11 -12.09 -1.12 3.22
C VAL A 11 -12.54 -0.32 4.43
N MET A 12 -12.06 0.91 4.55
CA MET A 12 -12.33 1.79 5.69
C MET A 12 -12.99 3.08 5.25
N MET A 13 -13.82 3.67 6.11
CA MET A 13 -14.28 5.04 5.94
C MET A 13 -13.23 6.01 6.49
N ARG A 14 -12.71 6.87 5.64
CA ARG A 14 -11.88 8.03 6.01
C ARG A 14 -12.80 9.21 6.33
N LEU A 15 -12.63 9.78 7.50
CA LEU A 15 -13.31 10.97 7.99
C LEU A 15 -12.25 12.06 8.21
N GLN A 16 -12.30 13.13 7.45
CA GLN A 16 -11.29 14.18 7.46
C GLN A 16 -11.91 15.53 7.79
N VAL A 17 -11.32 16.25 8.74
CA VAL A 17 -11.64 17.67 8.95
C VAL A 17 -11.18 18.51 7.75
N PRO A 18 -11.88 19.59 7.40
CA PRO A 18 -11.48 20.47 6.30
C PRO A 18 -10.09 21.10 6.52
N GLY A 19 -9.32 21.23 5.45
CA GLY A 19 -8.04 21.91 5.46
C GLY A 19 -7.07 21.36 6.52
N TYR A 20 -6.65 22.23 7.45
CA TYR A 20 -5.74 21.94 8.54
C TYR A 20 -6.38 22.09 9.92
N GLU A 21 -7.69 22.03 10.01
CA GLU A 21 -8.40 22.06 11.29
C GLU A 21 -8.06 20.83 12.14
N SER A 22 -8.18 20.98 13.46
CA SER A 22 -8.21 19.83 14.38
C SER A 22 -9.64 19.35 14.57
N LEU A 23 -9.83 18.12 15.03
CA LEU A 23 -11.18 17.59 15.38
C LEU A 23 -11.90 18.45 16.41
N ALA A 24 -11.16 19.11 17.31
CA ALA A 24 -11.74 20.04 18.30
C ALA A 24 -12.27 21.35 17.69
N GLN A 25 -11.82 21.73 16.50
CA GLN A 25 -12.23 22.95 15.79
C GLN A 25 -13.29 22.65 14.73
N GLY A 26 -13.15 21.50 14.03
CA GLY A 26 -14.00 21.14 12.91
C GLY A 26 -15.46 20.95 13.31
N ARG A 27 -16.36 21.43 12.45
CA ARG A 27 -17.83 21.26 12.60
C ARG A 27 -18.42 20.37 11.50
N THR A 28 -17.60 20.03 10.50
CA THR A 28 -17.96 19.18 9.37
C THR A 28 -16.85 18.17 9.14
N LEU A 29 -17.18 17.04 8.54
CA LEU A 29 -16.24 16.02 8.12
C LEU A 29 -16.48 15.68 6.65
N ASN A 30 -15.43 15.69 5.86
CA ASN A 30 -15.44 15.08 4.54
C ASN A 30 -15.22 13.57 4.70
N TYR A 31 -15.95 12.76 3.96
CA TYR A 31 -15.73 11.33 3.99
C TYR A 31 -15.40 10.75 2.61
N SER A 32 -14.62 9.71 2.61
CA SER A 32 -14.32 8.85 1.47
C SER A 32 -14.10 7.43 1.95
N PHE A 33 -13.95 6.49 1.05
CA PHE A 33 -13.57 5.12 1.41
C PHE A 33 -12.20 4.80 0.85
N SER A 34 -11.38 4.16 1.65
CA SER A 34 -10.00 3.86 1.32
C SER A 34 -9.51 2.58 1.98
N GLY A 35 -8.26 2.30 1.81
CA GLY A 35 -7.53 1.15 2.33
C GLY A 35 -6.38 0.85 1.37
N THR A 36 -5.28 0.30 1.85
CA THR A 36 -4.09 0.05 1.01
C THR A 36 -4.44 -0.77 -0.24
N GLY A 37 -5.27 -1.81 -0.08
CA GLY A 37 -5.76 -2.61 -1.21
C GLY A 37 -6.60 -1.81 -2.21
N VAL A 38 -7.49 -0.94 -1.71
CA VAL A 38 -8.31 -0.05 -2.55
C VAL A 38 -7.42 0.93 -3.32
N ASN A 39 -6.45 1.53 -2.65
CA ASN A 39 -5.55 2.50 -3.26
C ASN A 39 -4.70 1.87 -4.36
N VAL A 40 -4.08 0.71 -4.09
CA VAL A 40 -3.26 -0.01 -5.08
C VAL A 40 -4.10 -0.47 -6.27
N THR A 41 -5.24 -1.11 -6.05
CA THR A 41 -6.06 -1.62 -7.16
C THR A 41 -6.70 -0.50 -7.98
N SER A 42 -7.10 0.61 -7.36
CA SER A 42 -7.58 1.80 -8.06
C SER A 42 -6.50 2.42 -8.94
N ALA A 43 -5.28 2.58 -8.41
CA ALA A 43 -4.16 3.10 -9.20
C ALA A 43 -3.87 2.20 -10.41
N LEU A 44 -3.81 0.89 -10.21
CA LEU A 44 -3.56 -0.07 -11.29
C LEU A 44 -4.69 -0.10 -12.33
N THR A 45 -5.94 0.14 -11.91
CA THR A 45 -7.06 0.28 -12.85
C THR A 45 -6.88 1.51 -13.74
N ARG A 46 -6.40 2.64 -13.21
CA ARG A 46 -6.07 3.83 -13.99
C ARG A 46 -4.87 3.64 -14.93
N LEU A 47 -3.99 2.71 -14.59
CA LEU A 47 -2.85 2.29 -15.41
C LEU A 47 -3.22 1.18 -16.42
N GLY A 48 -4.52 0.88 -16.62
CA GLY A 48 -5.02 0.00 -17.67
C GLY A 48 -5.15 -1.48 -17.29
N HIS A 49 -5.06 -1.84 -15.99
CA HIS A 49 -5.24 -3.20 -15.51
C HIS A 49 -6.66 -3.42 -14.94
N ALA A 50 -7.04 -4.66 -14.66
CA ALA A 50 -8.30 -5.02 -14.02
C ALA A 50 -8.10 -5.18 -12.51
N GLY A 51 -8.65 -4.24 -11.72
CA GLY A 51 -8.53 -4.22 -10.25
C GLY A 51 -9.70 -4.91 -9.56
N TYR A 52 -9.39 -5.68 -8.52
CA TYR A 52 -10.35 -6.35 -7.64
C TYR A 52 -9.95 -6.14 -6.18
N ILE A 53 -10.93 -6.18 -5.28
CA ILE A 53 -10.70 -6.20 -3.84
C ILE A 53 -11.35 -7.43 -3.22
N VAL A 54 -10.58 -8.16 -2.41
CA VAL A 54 -11.07 -9.27 -1.58
C VAL A 54 -11.26 -8.73 -0.18
N SER A 55 -12.51 -8.53 0.21
CA SER A 55 -12.90 -7.89 1.46
C SER A 55 -14.32 -8.27 1.87
N THR A 56 -14.72 -7.88 3.07
CA THR A 56 -16.11 -8.00 3.55
C THR A 56 -16.62 -6.64 3.97
N LEU A 57 -17.79 -6.26 3.44
CA LEU A 57 -18.51 -5.02 3.77
C LEU A 57 -19.78 -5.32 4.55
N PRO A 58 -20.20 -4.43 5.48
CA PRO A 58 -21.43 -4.61 6.23
C PRO A 58 -22.68 -4.61 5.34
N THR A 59 -23.75 -5.31 5.80
CA THR A 59 -25.04 -5.40 5.11
C THR A 59 -25.98 -4.25 5.48
N ASN A 60 -25.49 -3.02 5.34
CA ASN A 60 -26.22 -1.80 5.66
C ASN A 60 -25.88 -0.66 4.68
N PRO A 61 -26.53 0.50 4.74
CA PRO A 61 -26.30 1.61 3.82
C PRO A 61 -24.84 2.15 3.78
N VAL A 62 -24.08 1.98 4.87
CA VAL A 62 -22.65 2.38 4.89
C VAL A 62 -21.83 1.43 4.00
N GLY A 63 -22.11 0.12 4.07
CA GLY A 63 -21.50 -0.86 3.18
C GLY A 63 -21.92 -0.67 1.71
N ASP A 64 -23.15 -0.23 1.44
CA ASP A 64 -23.61 0.10 0.09
C ASP A 64 -22.89 1.32 -0.47
N ALA A 65 -22.68 2.34 0.36
CA ALA A 65 -21.91 3.53 -0.01
C ALA A 65 -20.45 3.18 -0.29
N ALA A 66 -19.82 2.32 0.52
CA ALA A 66 -18.47 1.83 0.29
C ALA A 66 -18.35 1.06 -1.02
N LEU A 67 -19.29 0.15 -1.30
CA LEU A 67 -19.35 -0.61 -2.55
C LEU A 67 -19.46 0.29 -3.77
N SER A 68 -20.37 1.27 -3.72
CA SER A 68 -20.58 2.25 -4.78
C SER A 68 -19.32 3.10 -5.03
N TYR A 69 -18.62 3.46 -3.97
CA TYR A 69 -17.37 4.21 -4.08
C TYR A 69 -16.26 3.39 -4.75
N ILE A 70 -16.09 2.12 -4.37
CA ILE A 70 -15.15 1.19 -4.98
C ILE A 70 -15.42 1.06 -6.48
N GLN A 71 -16.68 0.91 -6.87
CA GLN A 71 -17.08 0.84 -8.29
C GLN A 71 -16.76 2.13 -9.06
N LYS A 72 -16.93 3.31 -8.45
CA LYS A 72 -16.53 4.61 -9.05
C LYS A 72 -15.02 4.70 -9.31
N LEU A 73 -14.21 4.01 -8.51
CA LEU A 73 -12.77 3.91 -8.71
C LEU A 73 -12.38 2.96 -9.85
N GLY A 74 -13.34 2.29 -10.49
CA GLY A 74 -13.12 1.31 -11.55
C GLY A 74 -12.78 -0.10 -11.04
N ILE A 75 -12.85 -0.33 -9.73
CA ILE A 75 -12.57 -1.64 -9.14
C ILE A 75 -13.78 -2.55 -9.27
N THR A 76 -13.57 -3.76 -9.75
CA THR A 76 -14.61 -4.78 -9.90
C THR A 76 -14.91 -5.45 -8.55
N PRO A 77 -16.17 -5.45 -8.06
CA PRO A 77 -16.51 -5.89 -6.73
C PRO A 77 -16.79 -7.40 -6.59
N SER A 78 -16.43 -8.21 -7.58
CA SER A 78 -16.79 -9.65 -7.65
C SER A 78 -16.31 -10.48 -6.47
N PHE A 79 -15.30 -10.03 -5.72
CA PHE A 79 -14.73 -10.72 -4.58
C PHE A 79 -15.02 -10.01 -3.25
N ILE A 80 -15.96 -9.08 -3.25
CA ILE A 80 -16.46 -8.46 -2.03
C ILE A 80 -17.62 -9.30 -1.50
N THR A 81 -17.49 -9.79 -0.28
CA THR A 81 -18.58 -10.43 0.44
C THR A 81 -19.35 -9.42 1.27
N ARG A 82 -20.59 -9.75 1.61
CA ARG A 82 -21.44 -8.90 2.46
C ARG A 82 -21.76 -9.67 3.75
N GLY A 83 -21.48 -9.03 4.90
CA GLY A 83 -21.71 -9.62 6.21
C GLY A 83 -21.27 -8.70 7.34
N GLY A 84 -21.79 -8.97 8.54
CA GLY A 84 -21.53 -8.12 9.71
C GLY A 84 -22.23 -6.76 9.64
N ASP A 85 -21.95 -5.91 10.64
CA ASP A 85 -22.70 -4.68 10.88
C ASP A 85 -21.81 -3.41 10.81
N ASN A 86 -20.48 -3.55 10.91
CA ASN A 86 -19.58 -2.42 11.07
C ASN A 86 -18.59 -2.29 9.92
N LEU A 87 -18.30 -1.03 9.57
CA LEU A 87 -17.18 -0.65 8.74
C LEU A 87 -16.10 0.00 9.63
N GLY A 88 -14.84 -0.38 9.45
CA GLY A 88 -13.73 0.29 10.11
C GLY A 88 -13.63 1.74 9.66
N MET A 89 -13.28 2.63 10.58
CA MET A 89 -13.16 4.07 10.30
C MET A 89 -11.83 4.61 10.81
N TYR A 90 -11.39 5.69 10.20
CA TYR A 90 -10.35 6.53 10.80
C TYR A 90 -10.63 8.01 10.57
N PHE A 91 -10.24 8.80 11.57
CA PHE A 91 -10.24 10.25 11.49
C PHE A 91 -8.86 10.73 11.09
N LEU A 92 -8.82 11.69 10.18
CA LEU A 92 -7.59 12.32 9.75
C LEU A 92 -7.62 13.83 10.06
N GLU A 93 -6.59 14.26 10.77
CA GLU A 93 -6.22 15.67 10.96
C GLU A 93 -4.94 15.93 10.17
N ASN A 94 -4.98 16.80 9.19
CA ASN A 94 -3.79 17.16 8.44
C ASN A 94 -2.83 18.00 9.30
N GLY A 95 -1.55 17.66 9.20
CA GLY A 95 -0.49 18.43 9.80
C GLY A 95 -0.22 19.75 9.05
N PHE A 96 0.35 20.72 9.74
CA PHE A 96 0.81 21.97 9.14
C PHE A 96 2.06 22.48 9.88
N GLY A 97 3.11 22.80 9.17
CA GLY A 97 4.37 23.24 9.78
C GLY A 97 4.91 22.21 10.76
N ALA A 98 5.11 22.60 12.01
CA ALA A 98 5.62 21.70 13.07
C ALA A 98 4.57 20.71 13.61
N ARG A 99 3.29 20.87 13.26
CA ARG A 99 2.22 19.98 13.70
C ARG A 99 2.11 18.78 12.76
N PRO A 100 2.36 17.53 13.23
CA PRO A 100 2.23 16.35 12.38
C PRO A 100 0.77 16.03 12.05
N SER A 101 0.53 15.33 10.95
CA SER A 101 -0.77 14.71 10.67
C SER A 101 -1.06 13.63 11.70
N ARG A 102 -2.33 13.47 12.06
CA ARG A 102 -2.79 12.48 13.04
C ARG A 102 -3.88 11.60 12.43
N VAL A 103 -3.71 10.29 12.60
CA VAL A 103 -4.71 9.26 12.26
C VAL A 103 -5.23 8.64 13.55
N THR A 104 -6.55 8.61 13.71
CA THR A 104 -7.22 7.98 14.85
C THR A 104 -8.19 6.91 14.34
N TYR A 105 -7.94 5.65 14.63
CA TYR A 105 -8.79 4.53 14.21
C TYR A 105 -9.99 4.36 15.15
N CYS A 106 -11.16 4.04 14.57
CA CYS A 106 -12.40 3.71 15.29
C CYS A 106 -13.07 2.47 14.70
N ASN A 107 -13.65 1.63 15.54
CA ASN A 107 -14.45 0.43 15.19
C ASN A 107 -13.72 -0.54 14.23
N ARG A 108 -12.39 -0.54 14.25
CA ARG A 108 -11.62 -1.29 13.29
C ARG A 108 -11.62 -2.79 13.60
N GLN A 109 -11.50 -3.14 14.89
CA GLN A 109 -11.46 -4.55 15.29
C GLN A 109 -12.80 -5.26 15.08
N GLU A 110 -13.90 -4.53 15.20
CA GLU A 110 -15.28 -4.99 15.03
C GLU A 110 -15.77 -4.85 13.59
N SER A 111 -14.93 -4.43 12.66
CA SER A 111 -15.33 -4.28 11.26
C SER A 111 -15.67 -5.63 10.63
N SER A 112 -16.58 -5.61 9.66
CA SER A 112 -17.01 -6.80 8.92
C SER A 112 -15.85 -7.57 8.30
N PHE A 113 -14.80 -6.87 7.87
CA PHE A 113 -13.57 -7.51 7.37
C PHE A 113 -12.81 -8.24 8.49
N ASN A 114 -12.62 -7.61 9.63
CA ASN A 114 -11.83 -8.17 10.74
C ASN A 114 -12.57 -9.27 11.51
N THR A 115 -13.89 -9.33 11.42
CA THR A 115 -14.74 -10.35 12.04
C THR A 115 -15.29 -11.38 11.05
N ALA A 116 -14.82 -11.34 9.79
CA ALA A 116 -15.26 -12.28 8.77
C ALA A 116 -14.96 -13.74 9.18
N PRO A 117 -15.96 -14.64 9.15
CA PRO A 117 -15.80 -16.07 9.46
C PRO A 117 -14.74 -16.74 8.57
N LYS A 118 -14.22 -17.89 9.02
CA LYS A 118 -13.17 -18.64 8.32
C LYS A 118 -13.56 -19.01 6.88
N GLU A 119 -14.83 -19.34 6.66
CA GLU A 119 -15.34 -19.83 5.38
C GLU A 119 -15.86 -18.70 4.47
N THR A 120 -15.61 -17.43 4.83
CA THR A 120 -16.12 -16.27 4.08
C THR A 120 -15.59 -16.20 2.65
N TYR A 121 -14.34 -16.60 2.43
CA TYR A 121 -13.67 -16.46 1.14
C TYR A 121 -13.31 -17.84 0.55
N ASN A 122 -13.68 -18.06 -0.72
CA ASN A 122 -13.20 -19.21 -1.49
C ASN A 122 -11.93 -18.80 -2.25
N PHE A 123 -10.78 -18.97 -1.61
CA PHE A 123 -9.51 -18.50 -2.14
C PHE A 123 -9.05 -19.29 -3.38
N GLU A 124 -9.37 -20.57 -3.48
CA GLU A 124 -9.08 -21.37 -4.68
C GLU A 124 -9.80 -20.78 -5.91
N THR A 125 -11.11 -20.55 -5.78
CA THR A 125 -11.90 -19.94 -6.87
C THR A 125 -11.46 -18.52 -7.21
N ILE A 126 -10.99 -17.75 -6.23
CA ILE A 126 -10.49 -16.38 -6.46
C ILE A 126 -9.14 -16.44 -7.18
N SER A 127 -8.21 -17.28 -6.73
CA SER A 127 -6.86 -17.38 -7.28
C SER A 127 -6.85 -17.81 -8.77
N GLU A 128 -7.77 -18.67 -9.19
CA GLU A 128 -7.95 -19.06 -10.60
C GLU A 128 -8.38 -17.89 -11.52
N LYS A 129 -8.96 -16.83 -10.95
CA LYS A 129 -9.51 -15.68 -11.70
C LYS A 129 -8.62 -14.45 -11.73
N ILE A 130 -7.47 -14.51 -11.08
CA ILE A 130 -6.53 -13.39 -10.99
C ILE A 130 -5.13 -13.83 -11.45
N ASP A 131 -4.31 -12.85 -11.79
CA ASP A 131 -2.91 -13.08 -12.15
C ASP A 131 -1.96 -12.68 -11.02
N ILE A 132 -2.38 -11.70 -10.21
CA ILE A 132 -1.56 -11.08 -9.17
C ILE A 132 -2.41 -10.82 -7.93
N ALA A 133 -1.87 -11.11 -6.74
CA ALA A 133 -2.47 -10.73 -5.47
C ALA A 133 -1.55 -9.80 -4.68
N HIS A 134 -2.12 -8.70 -4.19
CA HIS A 134 -1.44 -7.73 -3.32
C HIS A 134 -1.88 -7.91 -1.86
N PHE A 135 -0.90 -7.96 -0.97
CA PHE A 135 -1.07 -8.07 0.47
C PHE A 135 -0.29 -6.97 1.18
N CYS A 136 -0.85 -6.45 2.26
CA CYS A 136 -0.22 -5.41 3.06
C CYS A 136 -0.04 -5.83 4.51
N GLY A 137 1.14 -5.63 5.07
CA GLY A 137 1.51 -6.02 6.43
C GLY A 137 0.68 -5.34 7.53
N ILE A 138 0.06 -4.19 7.24
CA ILE A 138 -0.90 -3.58 8.17
C ILE A 138 -2.07 -4.53 8.48
N THR A 139 -2.45 -5.39 7.55
CA THR A 139 -3.52 -6.39 7.72
C THR A 139 -3.10 -7.49 8.70
N LEU A 140 -1.82 -7.83 8.77
CA LEU A 140 -1.30 -8.79 9.75
C LEU A 140 -1.43 -8.32 11.20
N ALA A 141 -1.53 -7.01 11.44
CA ALA A 141 -1.68 -6.46 12.77
C ALA A 141 -3.09 -6.64 13.36
N MET A 142 -4.05 -7.14 12.61
CA MET A 142 -5.46 -7.21 13.06
C MET A 142 -5.67 -8.34 14.08
N ASN A 143 -5.96 -9.55 13.63
CA ASN A 143 -6.19 -10.71 14.49
C ASN A 143 -5.77 -12.01 13.79
N ASP A 144 -5.82 -13.13 14.52
CA ASP A 144 -5.37 -14.43 14.01
C ASP A 144 -6.21 -14.93 12.83
N GLN A 145 -7.51 -14.67 12.82
CA GLN A 145 -8.39 -15.08 11.73
C GLN A 145 -8.02 -14.35 10.43
N VAL A 146 -7.78 -13.04 10.50
CA VAL A 146 -7.35 -12.24 9.35
C VAL A 146 -5.95 -12.67 8.85
N ARG A 147 -5.02 -12.96 9.77
CA ARG A 147 -3.70 -13.52 9.42
C ARG A 147 -3.82 -14.85 8.68
N GLN A 148 -4.74 -15.72 9.15
CA GLN A 148 -4.98 -17.00 8.52
C GLN A 148 -5.59 -16.84 7.13
N HIS A 149 -6.58 -15.96 6.96
CA HIS A 149 -7.14 -15.63 5.64
C HIS A 149 -6.07 -15.15 4.67
N MET A 150 -5.25 -14.19 5.10
CA MET A 150 -4.19 -13.61 4.28
C MET A 150 -3.18 -14.67 3.81
N LYS A 151 -2.69 -15.50 4.74
CA LYS A 151 -1.73 -16.57 4.42
C LYS A 151 -2.35 -17.66 3.53
N SER A 152 -3.62 -18.03 3.80
CA SER A 152 -4.34 -19.00 2.96
C SER A 152 -4.55 -18.49 1.54
N PHE A 153 -4.90 -17.22 1.40
CA PHE A 153 -5.06 -16.64 0.06
C PHE A 153 -3.72 -16.53 -0.68
N ALA A 154 -2.64 -16.11 -0.02
CA ALA A 154 -1.32 -16.05 -0.63
C ALA A 154 -0.84 -17.45 -1.11
N LYS A 155 -1.11 -18.51 -0.33
CA LYS A 155 -0.81 -19.90 -0.73
C LYS A 155 -1.63 -20.32 -1.94
N ALA A 156 -2.95 -20.08 -1.94
CA ALA A 156 -3.81 -20.42 -3.08
C ALA A 156 -3.36 -19.72 -4.38
N VAL A 157 -2.90 -18.46 -4.27
CA VAL A 157 -2.34 -17.73 -5.41
C VAL A 157 -1.08 -18.40 -5.94
N LYS A 158 -0.16 -18.82 -5.06
CA LYS A 158 1.06 -19.55 -5.48
C LYS A 158 0.73 -20.91 -6.09
N GLU A 159 -0.24 -21.63 -5.54
CA GLU A 159 -0.70 -22.92 -6.07
C GLU A 159 -1.38 -22.80 -7.46
N SER A 160 -1.86 -21.59 -7.80
CA SER A 160 -2.42 -21.26 -9.12
C SER A 160 -1.42 -20.56 -10.05
N ASP A 161 -0.11 -20.65 -9.80
CA ASP A 161 0.96 -19.98 -10.55
C ASP A 161 0.81 -18.45 -10.61
N GLY A 162 0.08 -17.85 -9.69
CA GLY A 162 -0.09 -16.41 -9.56
C GLY A 162 1.09 -15.73 -8.87
N THR A 163 1.18 -14.42 -9.03
CA THR A 163 2.22 -13.59 -8.42
C THR A 163 1.74 -13.01 -7.10
N VAL A 164 2.52 -13.14 -6.04
CA VAL A 164 2.26 -12.60 -4.70
C VAL A 164 3.09 -11.35 -4.46
N ILE A 165 2.42 -10.26 -4.13
CA ILE A 165 3.03 -8.99 -3.76
C ILE A 165 2.81 -8.76 -2.27
N PHE A 166 3.88 -8.46 -1.54
CA PHE A 166 3.79 -8.15 -0.12
C PHE A 166 4.41 -6.78 0.20
N ASP A 167 3.57 -5.84 0.66
CA ASP A 167 4.03 -4.56 1.22
C ASP A 167 4.17 -4.71 2.73
N CYS A 168 5.40 -4.61 3.26
CA CYS A 168 5.68 -4.76 4.68
C CYS A 168 4.88 -3.80 5.56
N ASN A 169 4.83 -2.55 5.22
CA ASN A 169 3.94 -1.52 5.80
C ASN A 169 3.69 -1.69 7.33
N TYR A 170 4.75 -1.92 8.09
CA TYR A 170 4.66 -2.14 9.55
C TYR A 170 4.13 -0.90 10.27
N ARG A 171 3.21 -1.11 11.21
CA ARG A 171 2.61 -0.04 12.00
C ARG A 171 2.76 -0.34 13.50
N PRO A 172 3.76 0.24 14.19
CA PRO A 172 4.02 -0.04 15.61
C PRO A 172 2.78 0.11 16.50
N SER A 173 1.97 1.14 16.26
CA SER A 173 0.76 1.43 17.04
C SER A 173 -0.31 0.34 17.03
N LEU A 174 -0.30 -0.56 16.04
CA LEU A 174 -1.27 -1.64 15.91
C LEU A 174 -0.81 -2.96 16.54
N TRP A 175 0.50 -3.13 16.73
CA TRP A 175 1.07 -4.34 17.31
C TRP A 175 1.23 -4.28 18.84
N GLY A 176 1.20 -3.08 19.41
CA GLY A 176 1.34 -2.85 20.86
C GLY A 176 2.73 -3.20 21.38
N GLN A 177 2.79 -3.57 22.66
CA GLN A 177 4.02 -3.97 23.33
C GLN A 177 4.59 -5.24 22.71
N ASP A 178 5.94 -5.31 22.56
CA ASP A 178 6.68 -6.42 21.94
C ASP A 178 6.25 -6.66 20.47
N GLY A 179 5.82 -5.59 19.81
CA GLY A 179 5.20 -5.64 18.48
C GLY A 179 6.08 -6.25 17.41
N TYR A 180 7.39 -6.04 17.45
CA TYR A 180 8.32 -6.61 16.47
C TYR A 180 8.44 -8.14 16.63
N GLU A 181 8.56 -8.64 17.85
CA GLU A 181 8.63 -10.08 18.12
C GLU A 181 7.35 -10.79 17.69
N LYS A 182 6.19 -10.18 17.99
CA LYS A 182 4.89 -10.71 17.56
C LYS A 182 4.69 -10.67 16.05
N ALA A 183 5.17 -9.64 15.37
CA ALA A 183 5.01 -9.47 13.92
C ALA A 183 5.90 -10.42 13.13
N LYS A 184 7.15 -10.62 13.58
CA LYS A 184 8.20 -11.33 12.84
C LYS A 184 7.74 -12.64 12.19
N PRO A 185 7.18 -13.64 12.92
CA PRO A 185 6.81 -14.92 12.31
C PRO A 185 5.74 -14.76 11.21
N HIS A 186 4.86 -13.78 11.33
CA HIS A 186 3.82 -13.52 10.33
C HIS A 186 4.37 -12.85 9.08
N TYR A 187 5.36 -11.96 9.23
CA TYR A 187 6.08 -11.35 8.11
C TYR A 187 6.93 -12.37 7.39
N GLU A 188 7.68 -13.21 8.10
CA GLU A 188 8.49 -14.29 7.53
C GLU A 188 7.64 -15.27 6.71
N ASP A 189 6.46 -15.68 7.21
CA ASP A 189 5.52 -16.51 6.46
C ASP A 189 5.10 -15.88 5.12
N MET A 190 4.85 -14.56 5.11
CA MET A 190 4.48 -13.85 3.89
C MET A 190 5.66 -13.63 2.94
N LEU A 191 6.85 -13.36 3.47
CA LEU A 191 8.07 -13.19 2.67
C LEU A 191 8.45 -14.47 1.92
N HIS A 192 8.25 -15.65 2.51
CA HIS A 192 8.47 -16.92 1.85
C HIS A 192 7.50 -17.20 0.68
N LEU A 193 6.37 -16.49 0.62
CA LEU A 193 5.38 -16.62 -0.45
C LEU A 193 5.51 -15.52 -1.51
N ALA A 194 6.22 -14.43 -1.19
CA ALA A 194 6.22 -13.22 -1.99
C ALA A 194 7.20 -13.29 -3.19
N ASP A 195 6.74 -12.81 -4.33
CA ASP A 195 7.55 -12.62 -5.55
C ASP A 195 8.07 -11.17 -5.64
N ILE A 196 7.29 -10.21 -5.17
CA ILE A 196 7.69 -8.80 -5.08
C ILE A 196 7.41 -8.30 -3.67
N VAL A 197 8.39 -7.65 -3.05
CA VAL A 197 8.26 -7.12 -1.69
C VAL A 197 8.52 -5.62 -1.68
N MET A 198 7.61 -4.89 -1.03
CA MET A 198 7.80 -3.49 -0.72
C MET A 198 8.30 -3.36 0.72
N MET A 199 9.55 -2.94 0.91
CA MET A 199 10.16 -2.79 2.22
C MET A 199 11.29 -1.78 2.22
N ASN A 200 11.84 -1.49 3.38
CA ASN A 200 13.04 -0.68 3.56
C ASN A 200 13.97 -1.28 4.64
N GLU A 201 15.09 -0.63 4.89
CA GLU A 201 16.08 -1.09 5.88
C GLU A 201 15.51 -1.20 7.30
N GLN A 202 14.48 -0.40 7.64
CA GLN A 202 13.87 -0.45 8.97
C GLN A 202 13.02 -1.72 9.16
N ASP A 203 12.32 -2.16 8.10
CA ASP A 203 11.59 -3.42 8.13
C ASP A 203 12.55 -4.60 8.35
N ALA A 204 13.67 -4.63 7.63
CA ALA A 204 14.71 -5.67 7.80
C ALA A 204 15.31 -5.63 9.22
N ARG A 205 15.64 -4.45 9.74
CA ARG A 205 16.26 -4.30 11.05
C ARG A 205 15.31 -4.61 12.19
N PHE A 206 14.15 -4.02 12.18
CA PHE A 206 13.25 -4.05 13.34
C PHE A 206 12.25 -5.20 13.28
N VAL A 207 11.63 -5.45 12.13
CA VAL A 207 10.64 -6.52 12.03
C VAL A 207 11.32 -7.88 11.89
N LEU A 208 12.36 -7.98 11.04
CA LEU A 208 13.07 -9.25 10.85
C LEU A 208 14.23 -9.46 11.84
N GLY A 209 14.63 -8.41 12.55
CA GLY A 209 15.71 -8.47 13.56
C GLY A 209 17.10 -8.64 12.93
N MET A 210 17.31 -8.20 11.69
CA MET A 210 18.61 -8.32 11.00
C MET A 210 19.57 -7.22 11.46
N GLY A 211 20.80 -7.60 11.74
CA GLY A 211 21.87 -6.68 12.17
C GLY A 211 22.66 -6.09 11.00
N THR A 212 23.19 -4.89 11.18
CA THR A 212 24.15 -4.25 10.27
C THR A 212 25.07 -3.33 11.05
N GLU A 213 26.35 -3.25 10.65
CA GLU A 213 27.35 -2.33 11.20
C GLU A 213 27.30 -0.93 10.55
N LYS A 214 26.49 -0.78 9.49
CA LYS A 214 26.35 0.48 8.76
C LYS A 214 25.58 1.52 9.57
N GLN A 215 26.00 2.80 9.45
CA GLN A 215 25.36 3.90 10.17
C GLN A 215 24.35 4.64 9.29
N GLU A 216 24.71 4.88 8.03
CA GLU A 216 23.87 5.62 7.10
C GLU A 216 22.74 4.73 6.57
N ARG A 217 21.52 5.28 6.48
CA ARG A 217 20.31 4.55 6.06
C ARG A 217 20.48 3.89 4.69
N LYS A 218 21.11 4.59 3.75
CA LYS A 218 21.36 4.05 2.41
C LYS A 218 22.31 2.86 2.44
N ASP A 219 23.35 2.93 3.25
CA ASP A 219 24.32 1.85 3.38
C ASP A 219 23.70 0.65 4.12
N GLN A 220 22.84 0.90 5.12
CA GLN A 220 22.04 -0.15 5.77
C GLN A 220 21.12 -0.85 4.77
N LEU A 221 20.45 -0.08 3.89
CA LEU A 221 19.62 -0.64 2.82
C LEU A 221 20.43 -1.56 1.90
N MET A 222 21.59 -1.07 1.42
CA MET A 222 22.46 -1.83 0.51
C MET A 222 23.06 -3.09 1.13
N ASP A 223 23.20 -3.12 2.45
CA ASP A 223 23.68 -4.28 3.21
C ASP A 223 22.57 -5.30 3.49
N LEU A 224 21.40 -4.85 3.90
CA LEU A 224 20.31 -5.70 4.40
C LEU A 224 19.40 -6.27 3.29
N ILE A 225 19.07 -5.48 2.28
CA ILE A 225 18.10 -5.93 1.26
C ILE A 225 18.60 -7.14 0.47
N PRO A 226 19.88 -7.24 0.04
CA PRO A 226 20.40 -8.46 -0.57
C PRO A 226 20.28 -9.68 0.33
N ALA A 227 20.55 -9.52 1.63
CA ALA A 227 20.44 -10.62 2.59
C ALA A 227 18.99 -11.09 2.78
N VAL A 228 18.02 -10.14 2.79
CA VAL A 228 16.57 -10.48 2.80
C VAL A 228 16.20 -11.24 1.52
N ALA A 229 16.60 -10.72 0.36
CA ALA A 229 16.29 -11.34 -0.93
C ALA A 229 16.83 -12.78 -1.03
N GLU A 230 18.05 -13.02 -0.53
CA GLU A 230 18.65 -14.33 -0.49
C GLU A 230 17.95 -15.26 0.53
N THR A 231 17.70 -14.77 1.76
CA THR A 231 17.09 -15.57 2.83
C THR A 231 15.70 -16.09 2.46
N TYR A 232 14.88 -15.23 1.83
CA TYR A 232 13.49 -15.57 1.49
C TYR A 232 13.29 -15.89 0.00
N SER A 233 14.37 -15.90 -0.79
CA SER A 233 14.35 -16.18 -2.25
C SER A 233 13.44 -15.22 -3.01
N ILE A 234 13.47 -13.91 -2.68
CA ILE A 234 12.62 -12.88 -3.26
C ILE A 234 13.28 -12.29 -4.51
N PRO A 235 12.66 -12.41 -5.70
CA PRO A 235 13.22 -11.91 -6.96
C PRO A 235 13.30 -10.38 -7.04
N VAL A 236 12.32 -9.67 -6.46
CA VAL A 236 12.20 -8.21 -6.55
C VAL A 236 11.88 -7.61 -5.18
N ILE A 237 12.72 -6.70 -4.73
CA ILE A 237 12.44 -5.87 -3.55
C ILE A 237 12.52 -4.40 -3.95
N ALA A 238 11.52 -3.61 -3.59
CA ALA A 238 11.47 -2.20 -3.91
C ALA A 238 11.00 -1.37 -2.70
N GLY A 239 11.28 -0.08 -2.73
CA GLY A 239 10.87 0.83 -1.68
C GLY A 239 11.35 2.25 -1.91
N THR A 240 11.15 3.10 -0.90
CA THR A 240 11.48 4.51 -0.98
C THR A 240 12.28 4.98 0.21
N HIS A 241 13.23 5.88 -0.05
CA HIS A 241 13.80 6.76 0.96
C HIS A 241 13.18 8.14 0.83
N ARG A 242 12.53 8.60 1.87
CA ARG A 242 11.93 9.92 1.95
C ARG A 242 12.53 10.72 3.11
N SER A 243 12.85 11.98 2.84
CA SER A 243 13.25 12.96 3.85
C SER A 243 12.32 14.18 3.83
N ILE A 244 12.27 14.89 4.95
CA ILE A 244 11.59 16.18 5.07
C ILE A 244 12.68 17.23 5.15
N ASN A 245 12.61 18.22 4.26
CA ASN A 245 13.57 19.31 4.16
C ASN A 245 13.23 20.44 5.16
N GLU A 246 14.17 21.35 5.41
CA GLU A 246 13.99 22.46 6.36
C GLU A 246 12.83 23.40 5.97
N ASP A 247 12.54 23.52 4.67
CA ASP A 247 11.42 24.29 4.12
C ASP A 247 10.06 23.55 4.10
N ASN A 248 9.99 22.37 4.72
CA ASN A 248 8.85 21.45 4.71
C ASN A 248 8.52 20.82 3.34
N THR A 249 9.35 21.02 2.32
CA THR A 249 9.26 20.16 1.14
C THR A 249 9.75 18.75 1.47
N HIS A 250 9.36 17.77 0.66
CA HIS A 250 9.85 16.40 0.79
C HIS A 250 10.75 16.04 -0.37
N SER A 251 11.78 15.27 -0.07
CA SER A 251 12.62 14.63 -1.10
C SER A 251 12.38 13.12 -1.06
N LEU A 252 12.10 12.54 -2.23
CA LEU A 252 11.82 11.11 -2.39
C LEU A 252 12.79 10.52 -3.43
N CYS A 253 13.41 9.41 -3.05
CA CYS A 253 14.22 8.58 -3.93
C CYS A 253 13.66 7.15 -3.85
N GLY A 254 13.23 6.60 -4.96
CA GLY A 254 12.81 5.21 -5.08
C GLY A 254 13.99 4.29 -5.34
N TYR A 255 13.85 3.01 -4.99
CA TYR A 255 14.79 1.98 -5.37
C TYR A 255 14.07 0.68 -5.74
N ILE A 256 14.73 -0.10 -6.58
CA ILE A 256 14.40 -1.50 -6.85
C ILE A 256 15.69 -2.33 -6.76
N TYR A 257 15.61 -3.48 -6.10
CA TYR A 257 16.63 -4.51 -6.08
C TYR A 257 16.11 -5.71 -6.85
N LYS A 258 16.75 -6.00 -7.97
CA LYS A 258 16.38 -7.07 -8.90
C LYS A 258 17.66 -7.58 -9.58
N ASP A 259 17.71 -8.85 -9.92
CA ASP A 259 18.88 -9.47 -10.55
C ASP A 259 20.19 -9.21 -9.79
N ARG A 260 20.12 -9.23 -8.45
CA ARG A 260 21.23 -8.94 -7.51
C ARG A 260 21.83 -7.55 -7.67
N SER A 261 21.08 -6.59 -8.18
CA SER A 261 21.53 -5.21 -8.41
C SER A 261 20.52 -4.19 -7.93
N PHE A 262 21.03 -3.08 -7.38
CA PHE A 262 20.20 -1.93 -7.03
C PHE A 262 20.12 -0.95 -8.20
N THR A 263 18.91 -0.48 -8.45
CA THR A 263 18.65 0.70 -9.29
C THR A 263 17.89 1.73 -8.47
N PHE A 264 18.36 2.98 -8.49
CA PHE A 264 17.76 4.10 -7.78
C PHE A 264 17.15 5.10 -8.76
N SER A 265 16.02 5.70 -8.41
CA SER A 265 15.50 6.85 -9.13
C SER A 265 16.34 8.10 -8.84
N LYS A 266 16.19 9.13 -9.66
CA LYS A 266 16.58 10.47 -9.23
C LYS A 266 15.81 10.88 -7.99
N SER A 267 16.43 11.69 -7.12
CA SER A 267 15.70 12.31 -6.00
C SER A 267 14.80 13.42 -6.51
N MET A 268 13.54 13.39 -6.13
CA MET A 268 12.52 14.38 -6.50
C MET A 268 12.14 15.18 -5.27
N THR A 269 12.16 16.52 -5.36
CA THR A 269 11.77 17.43 -4.26
C THR A 269 10.46 18.11 -4.62
N PHE A 270 9.50 18.08 -3.71
CA PHE A 270 8.13 18.58 -3.94
C PHE A 270 7.45 19.02 -2.63
N SER A 271 6.44 19.87 -2.77
CA SER A 271 5.53 20.23 -1.67
C SER A 271 4.49 19.14 -1.46
N VAL A 272 4.08 18.91 -0.20
CA VAL A 272 3.13 17.87 0.17
C VAL A 272 1.80 18.49 0.58
N LEU A 273 0.74 18.06 -0.09
CA LEU A 273 -0.65 18.42 0.27
C LEU A 273 -1.27 17.35 1.17
N ASP A 274 -1.16 16.08 0.77
CA ASP A 274 -1.51 14.90 1.57
C ASP A 274 -0.44 13.83 1.36
N ARG A 275 -0.21 12.98 2.35
CA ARG A 275 0.83 11.95 2.25
C ARG A 275 0.27 10.53 2.30
N ILE A 276 -1.02 10.39 2.64
CA ILE A 276 -1.65 9.07 2.74
C ILE A 276 -1.87 8.52 1.33
N GLY A 277 -1.59 7.24 1.11
CA GLY A 277 -1.69 6.59 -0.20
C GLY A 277 -0.48 6.77 -1.13
N ALA A 278 0.51 7.61 -0.78
CA ALA A 278 1.69 7.81 -1.62
C ALA A 278 2.57 6.54 -1.72
N GLY A 279 2.67 5.74 -0.66
CA GLY A 279 3.29 4.43 -0.69
C GLY A 279 2.55 3.47 -1.62
N ASP A 280 1.22 3.47 -1.57
CA ASP A 280 0.36 2.66 -2.43
C ASP A 280 0.53 3.04 -3.91
N ALA A 281 0.68 4.35 -4.20
CA ALA A 281 0.98 4.84 -5.54
C ALA A 281 2.35 4.37 -6.04
N TYR A 282 3.38 4.42 -5.18
CA TYR A 282 4.69 3.91 -5.50
C TYR A 282 4.65 2.40 -5.78
N THR A 283 4.00 1.62 -4.91
CA THR A 283 3.77 0.19 -5.10
C THR A 283 3.11 -0.09 -6.44
N SER A 284 2.05 0.65 -6.78
CA SER A 284 1.35 0.50 -8.06
C SER A 284 2.25 0.80 -9.26
N GLY A 285 3.14 1.78 -9.14
CA GLY A 285 4.12 2.11 -10.17
C GLY A 285 5.16 1.01 -10.38
N ILE A 286 5.67 0.39 -9.31
CA ILE A 286 6.56 -0.79 -9.38
C ILE A 286 5.83 -1.94 -10.08
N LEU A 287 4.61 -2.26 -9.65
CA LEU A 287 3.82 -3.34 -10.24
C LEU A 287 3.54 -3.12 -11.73
N HIS A 288 3.14 -1.90 -12.09
CA HIS A 288 2.89 -1.55 -13.49
C HIS A 288 4.17 -1.73 -14.34
N GLY A 289 5.31 -1.23 -13.87
CA GLY A 289 6.59 -1.38 -14.57
C GLY A 289 7.01 -2.84 -14.75
N GLU A 290 6.84 -3.68 -13.73
CA GLU A 290 7.12 -5.12 -13.80
C GLU A 290 6.15 -5.84 -14.77
N ILE A 291 4.86 -5.51 -14.76
CA ILE A 291 3.86 -6.07 -15.67
C ILE A 291 4.15 -5.69 -17.14
N GLU A 292 4.50 -4.43 -17.40
CA GLU A 292 4.79 -3.93 -18.74
C GLU A 292 6.21 -4.24 -19.22
N GLY A 293 7.02 -4.91 -18.38
CA GLY A 293 8.39 -5.32 -18.73
C GLY A 293 9.34 -4.13 -18.92
N TYR A 294 9.16 -3.05 -18.17
CA TYR A 294 10.09 -1.92 -18.19
C TYR A 294 11.44 -2.31 -17.61
N SER A 295 12.51 -1.62 -18.03
CA SER A 295 13.80 -1.77 -17.35
C SER A 295 13.71 -1.30 -15.89
N SER A 296 14.60 -1.76 -15.03
CA SER A 296 14.62 -1.35 -13.61
C SER A 296 14.70 0.16 -13.45
N GLU A 297 15.45 0.87 -14.32
CA GLU A 297 15.57 2.33 -14.33
C GLU A 297 14.22 2.99 -14.64
N LYS A 298 13.51 2.50 -15.65
CA LYS A 298 12.21 3.04 -16.05
C LYS A 298 11.16 2.73 -14.98
N THR A 299 11.15 1.51 -14.46
CA THR A 299 10.22 1.06 -13.40
C THR A 299 10.35 1.93 -12.15
N VAL A 300 11.57 2.11 -11.63
CA VAL A 300 11.77 2.89 -10.40
C VAL A 300 11.51 4.38 -10.60
N ALA A 301 11.82 4.93 -11.78
CA ALA A 301 11.53 6.33 -12.11
C ALA A 301 10.01 6.57 -12.22
N PHE A 302 9.28 5.66 -12.88
CA PHE A 302 7.83 5.69 -12.98
C PHE A 302 7.17 5.61 -11.61
N ALA A 303 7.60 4.66 -10.78
CA ALA A 303 7.07 4.50 -9.42
C ALA A 303 7.34 5.72 -8.53
N ALA A 304 8.53 6.30 -8.60
CA ALA A 304 8.87 7.51 -7.85
C ALA A 304 8.01 8.71 -8.28
N ALA A 305 7.77 8.89 -9.59
CA ALA A 305 6.89 9.91 -10.12
C ALA A 305 5.42 9.71 -9.70
N ALA A 306 4.91 8.47 -9.74
CA ALA A 306 3.57 8.14 -9.26
C ALA A 306 3.42 8.45 -7.77
N GLY A 307 4.39 8.06 -6.95
CA GLY A 307 4.43 8.38 -5.51
C GLY A 307 4.50 9.89 -5.24
N MET A 308 5.29 10.64 -6.01
CA MET A 308 5.37 12.09 -5.93
C MET A 308 4.02 12.73 -6.26
N LEU A 309 3.37 12.35 -7.36
CA LEU A 309 2.07 12.89 -7.77
C LEU A 309 1.00 12.64 -6.71
N ALA A 310 0.99 11.49 -6.05
CA ALA A 310 0.05 11.18 -4.99
C ALA A 310 0.17 12.12 -3.78
N HIS A 311 1.36 12.71 -3.52
CA HIS A 311 1.51 13.72 -2.47
C HIS A 311 0.89 15.07 -2.84
N THR A 312 0.55 15.32 -4.09
CA THR A 312 0.05 16.60 -4.60
C THR A 312 -1.48 16.69 -4.69
N VAL A 313 -2.18 15.64 -4.28
CA VAL A 313 -3.65 15.57 -4.26
C VAL A 313 -4.17 15.31 -2.86
N VAL A 314 -5.40 15.73 -2.57
CA VAL A 314 -6.09 15.39 -1.32
C VAL A 314 -6.76 14.03 -1.46
N GLY A 315 -6.57 13.16 -0.49
CA GLY A 315 -7.16 11.83 -0.45
C GLY A 315 -6.12 10.72 -0.57
N ASP A 316 -6.52 9.50 -0.20
CA ASP A 316 -5.63 8.35 -0.17
C ASP A 316 -5.45 7.70 -1.55
N THR A 317 -6.48 7.81 -2.39
CA THR A 317 -6.54 7.10 -3.66
C THR A 317 -5.75 7.84 -4.73
N PRO A 318 -4.73 7.23 -5.34
CA PRO A 318 -3.97 7.85 -6.42
C PRO A 318 -4.86 8.14 -7.62
N THR A 319 -4.70 9.34 -8.20
CA THR A 319 -5.54 9.82 -9.31
C THR A 319 -4.80 9.93 -10.64
N ALA A 320 -3.48 9.85 -10.64
CA ALA A 320 -2.64 10.00 -11.82
C ALA A 320 -2.90 8.90 -12.86
N THR A 321 -2.97 9.30 -14.13
CA THR A 321 -2.95 8.40 -15.27
C THR A 321 -1.51 8.04 -15.67
N GLU A 322 -1.33 7.06 -16.53
CA GLU A 322 0.00 6.70 -17.05
C GLU A 322 0.69 7.89 -17.73
N SER A 323 -0.07 8.68 -18.50
CA SER A 323 0.44 9.89 -19.16
C SER A 323 0.89 10.98 -18.17
N ASP A 324 0.16 11.15 -17.06
CA ASP A 324 0.55 12.10 -16.01
C ASP A 324 1.88 11.67 -15.36
N VAL A 325 2.04 10.37 -15.11
CA VAL A 325 3.28 9.84 -14.51
C VAL A 325 4.45 10.02 -15.48
N PHE A 326 4.30 9.70 -16.77
CA PHE A 326 5.36 9.91 -17.76
C PHE A 326 5.75 11.39 -17.88
N ARG A 327 4.78 12.30 -17.84
CA ARG A 327 5.06 13.73 -17.85
C ARG A 327 5.87 14.15 -16.62
N ALA A 328 5.50 13.67 -15.43
CA ALA A 328 6.21 13.96 -14.20
C ALA A 328 7.64 13.40 -14.17
N MET A 329 7.94 12.34 -14.91
CA MET A 329 9.31 11.82 -15.05
C MET A 329 10.24 12.75 -15.83
N THR A 330 9.72 13.63 -16.69
CA THR A 330 10.52 14.51 -17.56
C THR A 330 10.91 15.83 -16.93
N GLU A 331 10.59 16.07 -15.66
CA GLU A 331 10.88 17.29 -14.90
C GLU A 331 10.31 18.59 -15.52
N SER A 332 9.40 18.49 -16.49
CA SER A 332 8.76 19.67 -17.07
C SER A 332 7.68 20.18 -16.09
N THR A 333 8.05 21.15 -15.24
CA THR A 333 7.08 21.96 -14.50
C THR A 333 6.34 22.85 -15.50
N GLY A 334 5.26 22.35 -16.07
CA GLY A 334 4.39 23.17 -16.91
C GLY A 334 3.62 24.18 -16.07
N ASP A 335 3.59 25.43 -16.50
CA ASP A 335 2.80 26.48 -15.82
C ASP A 335 1.29 26.19 -15.97
N LEU A 336 0.86 25.72 -17.13
CA LEU A 336 -0.53 25.37 -17.42
C LEU A 336 -0.61 24.24 -18.47
N ASP A 337 -1.35 23.19 -18.15
CA ASP A 337 -1.68 22.11 -19.10
C ASP A 337 -2.94 22.52 -19.91
N ARG A 338 -2.83 22.66 -21.25
CA ARG A 338 -3.90 23.06 -22.16
C ARG A 338 -4.12 22.03 -23.24
#